data_27f1a7d873f76d1665da39c229035426
#
_entry.id   27f1a7d873f76d1665da39c229035426
#
_cell.length_a   1.000
_cell.length_b   1.000
_cell.length_c   1.000
_cell.angle_alpha   90.00
_cell.angle_beta   90.00
_cell.angle_gamma   90.00
#
_symmetry.space_group_name_H-M   'P 1'
#
loop_
_entity.id
_entity.type
_entity.pdbx_description
1 polymer ?
#
loop_
_entity_poly.entity_id
_entity_poly.type
_entity_poly.pdbx_seq_one_letter_code
_entity_poly.pdbx_strand_id
1 'polypeptide(L)'
;EVVPAVHMRHFVLNADQHGKLQAAIEMEGDAKGYELSVSVRSLKDGKDIYTQENKSSISHQIKDSNKEQLVEGNWMNIQPWSTEDPNLYVARLELKDPEGKTVQSRETRIGFRTIEFFPQDGVYLNGTKLVVKGVNRHSFSVDGGRATSAAMSRQDALLVKEMNMNAVRSHYPPDEHFLDMCDSLGIVYMDE
;
A
#
# COMPACT_ATOMS: atom_id res chain seq x y z
N GLU A 1 13.50 14.66 11.91
CA GLU A 1 12.69 15.34 10.88
C GLU A 1 11.79 16.37 11.58
N VAL A 2 11.75 17.60 11.08
CA VAL A 2 10.85 18.62 11.61
C VAL A 2 9.51 18.42 10.92
N VAL A 3 8.46 18.09 11.69
CA VAL A 3 7.11 17.96 11.18
C VAL A 3 6.30 19.23 11.47
N PRO A 4 5.32 19.61 10.64
CA PRO A 4 4.41 20.70 10.92
C PRO A 4 3.65 20.48 12.24
N ALA A 5 3.22 21.57 12.90
CA ALA A 5 2.43 21.48 14.13
C ALA A 5 1.08 20.74 13.90
N VAL A 6 0.53 20.83 12.69
CA VAL A 6 -0.63 20.04 12.25
C VAL A 6 -0.15 19.11 11.14
N HIS A 7 -0.29 17.80 11.35
CA HIS A 7 0.19 16.82 10.39
C HIS A 7 -0.58 15.48 10.47
N MET A 8 -0.47 14.68 9.42
CA MET A 8 -0.91 13.28 9.42
C MET A 8 0.08 12.46 10.25
N ARG A 9 -0.37 11.92 11.38
CA ARG A 9 0.42 11.09 12.30
C ARG A 9 0.56 9.68 11.76
N HIS A 10 -0.56 9.08 11.40
CA HIS A 10 -0.65 7.73 10.88
C HIS A 10 -1.73 7.65 9.80
N PHE A 11 -1.57 6.73 8.86
CA PHE A 11 -2.61 6.43 7.88
C PHE A 11 -2.58 4.97 7.47
N VAL A 12 -3.75 4.45 7.13
CA VAL A 12 -3.94 3.11 6.58
C VAL A 12 -4.71 3.23 5.26
N LEU A 13 -4.26 2.52 4.24
CA LEU A 13 -4.92 2.46 2.94
C LEU A 13 -5.42 1.05 2.67
N ASN A 14 -6.70 0.93 2.33
CA ASN A 14 -7.32 -0.30 1.83
C ASN A 14 -7.79 -0.07 0.40
N ALA A 15 -7.31 -0.89 -0.53
CA ALA A 15 -7.63 -0.79 -1.95
C ALA A 15 -8.12 -2.14 -2.47
N ASP A 16 -9.39 -2.23 -2.88
CA ASP A 16 -9.98 -3.47 -3.37
C ASP A 16 -9.82 -3.64 -4.90
N GLN A 17 -10.06 -4.85 -5.38
CA GLN A 17 -9.95 -5.20 -6.80
C GLN A 17 -10.89 -4.43 -7.73
N HIS A 18 -11.91 -3.76 -7.20
CA HIS A 18 -12.91 -3.00 -7.98
C HIS A 18 -12.58 -1.52 -8.07
N GLY A 19 -11.44 -1.10 -7.50
CA GLY A 19 -10.98 0.29 -7.53
C GLY A 19 -11.43 1.14 -6.36
N LYS A 20 -12.10 0.57 -5.35
CA LYS A 20 -12.40 1.29 -4.13
C LYS A 20 -11.11 1.44 -3.31
N LEU A 21 -10.80 2.67 -2.93
CA LEU A 21 -9.73 3.02 -1.99
C LEU A 21 -10.32 3.75 -0.81
N GLN A 22 -9.96 3.30 0.38
CA GLN A 22 -10.28 3.93 1.65
C GLN A 22 -8.97 4.32 2.34
N ALA A 23 -8.86 5.58 2.74
CA ALA A 23 -7.76 6.11 3.52
C ALA A 23 -8.29 6.50 4.90
N ALA A 24 -7.85 5.80 5.94
CA ALA A 24 -8.11 6.14 7.35
C ALA A 24 -6.88 6.87 7.89
N ILE A 25 -7.05 8.09 8.38
CA ILE A 25 -5.94 9.00 8.69
C ILE A 25 -6.12 9.56 10.10
N GLU A 26 -5.12 9.37 10.96
CA GLU A 26 -5.02 10.00 12.26
C GLU A 26 -4.26 11.32 12.15
N MET A 27 -4.84 12.36 12.75
CA MET A 27 -4.24 13.69 12.78
C MET A 27 -3.52 13.97 14.09
N GLU A 28 -2.47 14.75 14.04
CA GLU A 28 -1.83 15.39 15.19
C GLU A 28 -1.99 16.91 15.06
N GLY A 29 -2.34 17.59 16.17
CA GLY A 29 -2.63 19.02 16.19
C GLY A 29 -4.07 19.36 15.82
N ASP A 30 -4.44 20.65 15.92
CA ASP A 30 -5.79 21.12 15.55
C ASP A 30 -5.89 21.32 14.05
N ALA A 31 -6.40 20.29 13.37
CA ALA A 31 -6.57 20.27 11.93
C ALA A 31 -7.98 20.73 11.47
N LYS A 32 -8.78 21.31 12.36
CA LYS A 32 -10.12 21.79 11.97
C LYS A 32 -10.05 22.81 10.85
N GLY A 33 -10.82 22.59 9.79
CA GLY A 33 -10.82 23.47 8.61
C GLY A 33 -9.75 23.11 7.56
N TYR A 34 -8.83 22.19 7.86
CA TYR A 34 -7.89 21.66 6.89
C TYR A 34 -8.60 20.73 5.90
N GLU A 35 -8.01 20.55 4.73
CA GLU A 35 -8.47 19.64 3.69
C GLU A 35 -7.48 18.50 3.51
N LEU A 36 -7.99 17.26 3.59
CA LEU A 36 -7.27 16.06 3.17
C LEU A 36 -7.67 15.69 1.75
N SER A 37 -6.72 15.33 0.91
CA SER A 37 -7.00 14.79 -0.41
C SER A 37 -6.18 13.54 -0.71
N VAL A 38 -6.75 12.66 -1.54
CA VAL A 38 -6.11 11.43 -2.02
C VAL A 38 -6.19 11.41 -3.53
N SER A 39 -5.06 11.21 -4.18
CA SER A 39 -4.95 10.96 -5.61
C SER A 39 -4.19 9.67 -5.88
N VAL A 40 -4.40 9.07 -7.05
CA VAL A 40 -3.78 7.81 -7.46
C VAL A 40 -3.18 7.97 -8.84
N ARG A 41 -1.94 7.52 -9.02
CA ARG A 41 -1.28 7.44 -10.33
C ARG A 41 -0.71 6.05 -10.57
N SER A 42 -0.68 5.64 -11.83
CA SER A 42 -0.05 4.38 -12.24
C SER A 42 1.45 4.45 -12.01
N LEU A 43 2.02 3.42 -11.38
CA LEU A 43 3.47 3.33 -11.22
C LEU A 43 4.17 3.00 -12.55
N LYS A 44 3.47 2.34 -13.47
CA LYS A 44 4.01 1.87 -14.76
C LYS A 44 4.32 3.01 -15.73
N ASP A 45 3.42 3.99 -15.83
CA ASP A 45 3.52 5.06 -16.83
C ASP A 45 3.35 6.47 -16.24
N GLY A 46 3.17 6.57 -14.93
CA GLY A 46 3.04 7.83 -14.19
C GLY A 46 1.73 8.58 -14.43
N LYS A 47 0.78 7.99 -15.16
CA LYS A 47 -0.49 8.66 -15.46
C LYS A 47 -1.43 8.65 -14.27
N ASP A 48 -2.14 9.76 -14.11
CA ASP A 48 -3.21 9.87 -13.12
C ASP A 48 -4.36 8.91 -13.44
N ILE A 49 -4.86 8.29 -12.39
CA ILE A 49 -6.06 7.47 -12.46
C ILE A 49 -7.23 8.31 -11.94
N TYR A 50 -8.30 8.34 -12.70
CA TYR A 50 -9.47 9.17 -12.40
C TYR A 50 -10.54 8.37 -11.68
N THR A 51 -11.29 9.04 -10.83
CA THR A 51 -12.44 8.47 -10.13
C THR A 51 -13.64 8.31 -11.08
N GLN A 52 -14.67 7.64 -10.60
CA GLN A 52 -15.94 7.49 -11.33
C GLN A 52 -16.60 8.85 -11.69
N GLU A 53 -16.33 9.89 -10.88
CA GLU A 53 -16.78 11.25 -11.14
C GLU A 53 -15.83 12.05 -12.04
N ASN A 54 -14.85 11.39 -12.67
CA ASN A 54 -13.81 11.97 -13.50
C ASN A 54 -12.94 13.02 -12.78
N LYS A 55 -12.70 12.82 -11.48
CA LYS A 55 -11.81 13.64 -10.66
C LYS A 55 -10.44 12.95 -10.53
N SER A 56 -9.36 13.71 -10.56
CA SER A 56 -7.99 13.22 -10.32
C SER A 56 -7.70 12.97 -8.83
N SER A 57 -8.51 13.54 -7.94
CA SER A 57 -8.39 13.35 -6.49
C SER A 57 -9.74 13.43 -5.81
N ILE A 58 -9.83 12.84 -4.63
CA ILE A 58 -10.97 12.99 -3.70
C ILE A 58 -10.48 13.77 -2.50
N SER A 59 -11.28 14.71 -2.03
CA SER A 59 -10.96 15.52 -0.87
C SER A 59 -12.04 15.45 0.22
N HIS A 60 -11.59 15.69 1.45
CA HIS A 60 -12.40 15.69 2.66
C HIS A 60 -11.99 16.86 3.56
N GLN A 61 -12.97 17.68 3.96
CA GLN A 61 -12.78 18.76 4.93
C GLN A 61 -12.82 18.23 6.36
N ILE A 62 -11.76 18.47 7.13
CA ILE A 62 -11.65 18.05 8.52
C ILE A 62 -12.56 18.92 9.40
N LYS A 63 -13.51 18.29 10.06
CA LYS A 63 -14.46 18.96 10.98
C LYS A 63 -14.07 18.79 12.45
N ASP A 64 -13.45 17.66 12.78
CA ASP A 64 -13.05 17.29 14.14
C ASP A 64 -11.73 16.54 14.08
N SER A 65 -10.66 17.16 14.56
CA SER A 65 -9.30 16.62 14.52
C SER A 65 -9.08 15.43 15.47
N ASN A 66 -9.94 15.28 16.49
CA ASN A 66 -9.83 14.20 17.46
C ASN A 66 -10.40 12.87 16.96
N LYS A 67 -11.00 12.87 15.78
CA LYS A 67 -11.53 11.67 15.13
C LYS A 67 -10.63 11.24 13.97
N GLU A 68 -10.59 9.94 13.73
CA GLU A 68 -10.03 9.40 12.50
C GLU A 68 -10.74 10.01 11.29
N GLN A 69 -9.96 10.47 10.33
CA GLN A 69 -10.48 11.03 9.08
C GLN A 69 -10.56 9.92 8.05
N LEU A 70 -11.74 9.75 7.46
CA LEU A 70 -11.96 8.77 6.41
C LEU A 70 -12.14 9.48 5.06
N VAL A 71 -11.23 9.20 4.12
CA VAL A 71 -11.35 9.62 2.72
C VAL A 71 -11.52 8.37 1.86
N GLU A 72 -12.61 8.29 1.11
CA GLU A 72 -12.87 7.12 0.28
C GLU A 72 -13.37 7.51 -1.12
N GLY A 73 -13.06 6.65 -2.09
CA GLY A 73 -13.51 6.82 -3.45
C GLY A 73 -13.29 5.61 -4.33
N ASN A 74 -13.83 5.70 -5.55
CA ASN A 74 -13.71 4.64 -6.56
C ASN A 74 -12.91 5.16 -7.76
N TRP A 75 -11.76 4.54 -8.01
CA TRP A 75 -10.89 4.82 -9.16
C TRP A 75 -11.23 3.87 -10.30
N MET A 76 -11.28 4.41 -11.50
CA MET A 76 -11.72 3.66 -12.69
C MET A 76 -10.53 3.13 -13.49
N ASN A 77 -10.78 2.06 -14.26
CA ASN A 77 -9.79 1.48 -15.17
C ASN A 77 -8.50 1.02 -14.47
N ILE A 78 -8.60 0.64 -13.19
CA ILE A 78 -7.48 0.02 -12.49
C ILE A 78 -7.29 -1.42 -13.01
N GLN A 79 -6.05 -1.87 -12.97
CA GLN A 79 -5.68 -3.28 -13.15
C GLN A 79 -5.36 -3.84 -11.77
N PRO A 80 -6.08 -4.86 -11.28
CA PRO A 80 -5.81 -5.44 -9.98
C PRO A 80 -4.39 -6.01 -9.89
N TRP A 81 -3.82 -5.93 -8.69
CA TRP A 81 -2.57 -6.61 -8.38
C TRP A 81 -2.82 -8.10 -8.22
N SER A 82 -1.98 -8.91 -8.85
CA SER A 82 -1.98 -10.37 -8.69
C SER A 82 -0.56 -10.93 -8.65
N THR A 83 -0.42 -12.21 -8.35
CA THR A 83 0.90 -12.89 -8.35
C THR A 83 1.50 -13.00 -9.74
N GLU A 84 0.68 -12.97 -10.78
CA GLU A 84 1.10 -13.09 -12.19
C GLU A 84 1.25 -11.72 -12.86
N ASP A 85 0.42 -10.74 -12.46
CA ASP A 85 0.43 -9.38 -12.99
C ASP A 85 0.38 -8.37 -11.82
N PRO A 86 1.53 -8.04 -11.21
CA PRO A 86 1.62 -7.22 -10.01
C PRO A 86 1.51 -5.72 -10.32
N ASN A 87 0.32 -5.28 -10.74
CA ASN A 87 0.07 -3.87 -11.05
C ASN A 87 0.11 -3.01 -9.79
N LEU A 88 0.96 -2.01 -9.79
CA LEU A 88 1.17 -1.09 -8.68
C LEU A 88 0.84 0.35 -9.05
N TYR A 89 0.40 1.07 -8.05
CA TYR A 89 0.02 2.47 -8.11
C TYR A 89 0.72 3.24 -6.99
N VAL A 90 0.75 4.55 -7.12
CA VAL A 90 1.16 5.46 -6.05
C VAL A 90 -0.07 6.22 -5.59
N ALA A 91 -0.43 6.05 -4.34
CA ALA A 91 -1.39 6.89 -3.65
C ALA A 91 -0.65 8.08 -3.03
N ARG A 92 -1.11 9.29 -3.32
CA ARG A 92 -0.59 10.52 -2.75
C ARG A 92 -1.66 11.15 -1.87
N LEU A 93 -1.30 11.34 -0.61
CA LEU A 93 -2.12 12.02 0.39
C LEU A 93 -1.56 13.43 0.57
N GLU A 94 -2.43 14.44 0.53
CA GLU A 94 -2.06 15.83 0.79
C GLU A 94 -2.93 16.42 1.89
N LEU A 95 -2.29 17.15 2.79
CA LEU A 95 -2.95 17.99 3.78
C LEU A 95 -2.74 19.44 3.41
N LYS A 96 -3.85 20.18 3.26
CA LYS A 96 -3.84 21.62 2.99
C LYS A 96 -4.43 22.38 4.17
N ASP A 97 -3.83 23.51 4.48
CA ASP A 97 -4.35 24.44 5.47
C ASP A 97 -5.63 25.15 4.98
N PRO A 98 -6.34 25.92 5.85
CA PRO A 98 -7.54 26.65 5.46
C PRO A 98 -7.32 27.69 4.35
N GLU A 99 -6.07 28.13 4.13
CA GLU A 99 -5.67 29.04 3.06
C GLU A 99 -5.39 28.30 1.73
N GLY A 100 -5.48 26.95 1.73
CA GLY A 100 -5.28 26.10 0.55
C GLY A 100 -3.83 25.76 0.25
N LYS A 101 -2.89 26.07 1.15
CA LYS A 101 -1.47 25.73 1.00
C LYS A 101 -1.24 24.30 1.47
N THR A 102 -0.53 23.50 0.67
CA THR A 102 -0.10 22.16 1.08
C THR A 102 0.95 22.26 2.20
N VAL A 103 0.60 21.73 3.37
CA VAL A 103 1.47 21.69 4.57
C VAL A 103 2.16 20.35 4.73
N GLN A 104 1.58 19.28 4.19
CA GLN A 104 2.19 17.95 4.19
C GLN A 104 1.74 17.16 2.96
N SER A 105 2.66 16.35 2.43
CA SER A 105 2.37 15.36 1.39
C SER A 105 3.07 14.04 1.74
N ARG A 106 2.37 12.93 1.52
CA ARG A 106 2.91 11.57 1.67
C ARG A 106 2.56 10.76 0.42
N GLU A 107 3.52 9.99 -0.06
CA GLU A 107 3.29 9.03 -1.14
C GLU A 107 3.57 7.62 -0.63
N THR A 108 2.75 6.67 -1.06
CA THR A 108 2.96 5.25 -0.77
C THR A 108 2.54 4.41 -1.97
N ARG A 109 3.18 3.25 -2.13
CA ARG A 109 2.78 2.29 -3.15
C ARG A 109 1.59 1.49 -2.67
N ILE A 110 0.67 1.20 -3.57
CA ILE A 110 -0.50 0.36 -3.32
C ILE A 110 -0.73 -0.59 -4.49
N GLY A 111 -1.34 -1.74 -4.21
CA GLY A 111 -1.95 -2.61 -5.20
C GLY A 111 -3.44 -2.75 -4.91
N PHE A 112 -4.28 -2.59 -5.92
CA PHE A 112 -5.72 -2.85 -5.78
C PHE A 112 -5.94 -4.36 -5.78
N ARG A 113 -6.32 -4.93 -4.63
CA ARG A 113 -6.56 -6.37 -4.49
C ARG A 113 -7.55 -6.68 -3.38
N THR A 114 -8.21 -7.81 -3.49
CA THR A 114 -9.05 -8.40 -2.44
C THR A 114 -8.50 -9.77 -2.09
N ILE A 115 -8.22 -10.00 -0.80
CA ILE A 115 -7.81 -11.31 -0.26
C ILE A 115 -8.91 -11.81 0.64
N GLU A 116 -9.38 -13.03 0.39
CA GLU A 116 -10.44 -13.67 1.14
C GLU A 116 -9.98 -15.04 1.65
N PHE A 117 -10.39 -15.36 2.87
CA PHE A 117 -10.09 -16.64 3.51
C PHE A 117 -11.39 -17.41 3.72
N PHE A 118 -11.52 -18.55 3.06
CA PHE A 118 -12.65 -19.44 3.22
C PHE A 118 -12.24 -20.64 4.07
N PRO A 119 -12.86 -20.83 5.27
CA PRO A 119 -12.56 -21.98 6.11
C PRO A 119 -12.74 -23.28 5.33
N GLN A 120 -11.76 -24.20 5.40
CA GLN A 120 -11.72 -25.50 4.73
C GLN A 120 -11.60 -25.46 3.18
N ASP A 121 -11.63 -24.29 2.56
CA ASP A 121 -11.46 -24.16 1.11
C ASP A 121 -10.16 -23.46 0.70
N GLY A 122 -9.73 -22.44 1.45
CA GLY A 122 -8.42 -21.80 1.27
C GLY A 122 -8.45 -20.30 1.05
N VAL A 123 -7.44 -19.80 0.37
CA VAL A 123 -7.22 -18.38 0.11
C VAL A 123 -7.64 -18.03 -1.30
N TYR A 124 -8.29 -16.90 -1.44
CA TYR A 124 -8.69 -16.34 -2.74
C TYR A 124 -8.07 -14.97 -2.92
N LEU A 125 -7.55 -14.72 -4.09
CA LEU A 125 -7.05 -13.42 -4.52
C LEU A 125 -7.92 -12.94 -5.69
N ASN A 126 -8.55 -11.80 -5.52
CA ASN A 126 -9.46 -11.20 -6.51
C ASN A 126 -10.55 -12.19 -7.01
N GLY A 127 -11.14 -12.95 -6.07
CA GLY A 127 -12.16 -13.93 -6.36
C GLY A 127 -11.66 -15.23 -7.00
N THR A 128 -10.35 -15.37 -7.23
CA THR A 128 -9.75 -16.60 -7.78
C THR A 128 -8.98 -17.34 -6.70
N LYS A 129 -9.19 -18.66 -6.60
CA LYS A 129 -8.49 -19.49 -5.63
C LYS A 129 -6.99 -19.45 -5.84
N LEU A 130 -6.26 -19.02 -4.81
CA LEU A 130 -4.81 -18.92 -4.83
C LEU A 130 -4.17 -20.23 -4.35
N VAL A 131 -3.46 -20.91 -5.24
CA VAL A 131 -2.59 -22.02 -4.85
C VAL A 131 -1.27 -21.45 -4.33
N VAL A 132 -1.12 -21.41 -3.01
CA VAL A 132 0.08 -20.89 -2.36
C VAL A 132 1.24 -21.87 -2.55
N LYS A 133 2.29 -21.42 -3.24
CA LYS A 133 3.56 -22.11 -3.40
C LYS A 133 4.65 -21.22 -2.81
N GLY A 134 5.18 -21.57 -1.66
CA GLY A 134 6.04 -20.65 -0.92
C GLY A 134 7.15 -21.31 -0.13
N VAL A 135 8.01 -20.46 0.41
CA VAL A 135 9.12 -20.81 1.29
C VAL A 135 9.05 -20.01 2.59
N ASN A 136 9.67 -20.55 3.63
CA ASN A 136 10.00 -19.77 4.81
C ASN A 136 11.30 -19.01 4.56
N ARG A 137 11.32 -17.71 4.90
CA ARG A 137 12.51 -16.87 4.83
C ARG A 137 12.82 -16.26 6.19
N HIS A 138 14.08 -16.30 6.57
CA HIS A 138 14.62 -15.52 7.67
C HIS A 138 15.51 -14.41 7.11
N SER A 139 15.33 -13.18 7.59
CA SER A 139 16.25 -12.07 7.31
C SER A 139 17.56 -12.32 8.04
N PHE A 140 18.48 -13.00 7.38
CA PHE A 140 19.79 -13.37 7.94
C PHE A 140 20.84 -13.50 6.84
N SER A 141 22.04 -12.98 7.11
CA SER A 141 23.21 -13.14 6.25
C SER A 141 24.42 -13.59 7.04
N VAL A 142 25.36 -14.25 6.37
CA VAL A 142 26.60 -14.73 7.00
C VAL A 142 27.43 -13.57 7.54
N ASP A 143 27.48 -12.46 6.79
CA ASP A 143 28.34 -11.31 7.12
C ASP A 143 27.66 -10.29 8.04
N GLY A 144 26.35 -10.08 7.89
CA GLY A 144 25.60 -9.02 8.58
C GLY A 144 24.62 -9.50 9.65
N GLY A 145 24.50 -10.82 9.88
CA GLY A 145 23.49 -11.37 10.76
C GLY A 145 22.09 -10.99 10.29
N ARG A 146 21.28 -10.36 11.15
CA ARG A 146 19.91 -9.91 10.82
C ARG A 146 19.83 -8.61 10.04
N ALA A 147 20.93 -7.87 9.91
CA ALA A 147 20.99 -6.65 9.12
C ALA A 147 21.13 -6.98 7.64
N THR A 148 20.01 -7.22 6.97
CA THR A 148 19.97 -7.51 5.54
C THR A 148 19.91 -6.24 4.70
N SER A 149 20.64 -6.21 3.59
CA SER A 149 20.62 -5.07 2.67
C SER A 149 19.47 -5.15 1.67
N ALA A 150 19.09 -3.99 1.09
CA ALA A 150 18.12 -3.96 0.01
C ALA A 150 18.55 -4.81 -1.21
N ALA A 151 19.86 -4.89 -1.49
CA ALA A 151 20.39 -5.73 -2.57
C ALA A 151 20.15 -7.24 -2.29
N MET A 152 20.36 -7.67 -1.05
CA MET A 152 20.07 -9.05 -0.63
C MET A 152 18.57 -9.35 -0.70
N SER A 153 17.73 -8.48 -0.18
CA SER A 153 16.27 -8.64 -0.26
C SER A 153 15.79 -8.76 -1.69
N ARG A 154 16.35 -7.95 -2.59
CA ARG A 154 16.05 -8.04 -4.03
C ARG A 154 16.47 -9.40 -4.60
N GLN A 155 17.66 -9.88 -4.26
CA GLN A 155 18.15 -11.17 -4.73
C GLN A 155 17.29 -12.32 -4.22
N ASP A 156 16.94 -12.34 -2.94
CA ASP A 156 16.07 -13.34 -2.33
C ASP A 156 14.70 -13.40 -3.01
N ALA A 157 14.08 -12.23 -3.23
CA ALA A 157 12.78 -12.16 -3.88
C ALA A 157 12.83 -12.64 -5.35
N LEU A 158 13.90 -12.33 -6.08
CA LEU A 158 14.10 -12.83 -7.44
C LEU A 158 14.27 -14.36 -7.46
N LEU A 159 15.02 -14.92 -6.53
CA LEU A 159 15.19 -16.38 -6.40
C LEU A 159 13.85 -17.08 -6.11
N VAL A 160 12.99 -16.49 -5.26
CA VAL A 160 11.62 -16.99 -5.02
C VAL A 160 10.84 -17.09 -6.32
N LYS A 161 10.91 -16.06 -7.17
CA LYS A 161 10.24 -16.08 -8.49
C LYS A 161 10.87 -17.06 -9.46
N GLU A 162 12.20 -17.15 -9.52
CA GLU A 162 12.91 -18.12 -10.37
C GLU A 162 12.55 -19.57 -10.01
N MET A 163 12.28 -19.86 -8.73
CA MET A 163 11.76 -21.15 -8.28
C MET A 163 10.26 -21.36 -8.60
N ASN A 164 9.63 -20.46 -9.34
CA ASN A 164 8.20 -20.49 -9.66
C ASN A 164 7.30 -20.49 -8.40
N MET A 165 7.72 -19.75 -7.38
CA MET A 165 6.96 -19.57 -6.15
C MET A 165 6.24 -18.21 -6.15
N ASN A 166 5.13 -18.15 -5.41
CA ASN A 166 4.29 -16.96 -5.31
C ASN A 166 4.06 -16.49 -3.88
N ALA A 167 4.71 -17.09 -2.90
CA ALA A 167 4.53 -16.73 -1.49
C ALA A 167 5.81 -16.89 -0.67
N VAL A 168 5.93 -16.06 0.34
CA VAL A 168 6.96 -16.15 1.38
C VAL A 168 6.32 -15.99 2.75
N ARG A 169 6.71 -16.84 3.69
CA ARG A 169 6.40 -16.68 5.12
C ARG A 169 7.66 -16.27 5.87
N SER A 170 7.54 -15.31 6.76
CA SER A 170 8.59 -14.90 7.67
C SER A 170 8.16 -15.05 9.12
N HIS A 171 9.10 -15.40 10.00
CA HIS A 171 8.88 -15.53 11.44
C HIS A 171 9.12 -14.22 12.20
N TYR A 172 9.73 -13.23 11.54
CA TYR A 172 10.03 -11.92 12.10
C TYR A 172 9.54 -10.84 11.16
N PRO A 173 9.19 -9.64 11.68
CA PRO A 173 8.85 -8.51 10.83
C PRO A 173 9.90 -8.30 9.73
N PRO A 174 9.48 -8.16 8.49
CA PRO A 174 10.39 -8.02 7.35
C PRO A 174 10.91 -6.59 7.24
N ASP A 175 12.02 -6.45 6.53
CA ASP A 175 12.48 -5.15 6.08
C ASP A 175 11.55 -4.60 4.99
N GLU A 176 11.28 -3.27 5.00
CA GLU A 176 10.42 -2.60 4.01
C GLU A 176 10.87 -2.91 2.56
N HIS A 177 12.18 -2.87 2.31
CA HIS A 177 12.72 -3.16 0.98
C HIS A 177 12.44 -4.61 0.50
N PHE A 178 12.22 -5.58 1.41
CA PHE A 178 11.77 -6.91 1.02
C PHE A 178 10.29 -6.94 0.65
N LEU A 179 9.44 -6.25 1.43
CA LEU A 179 8.03 -6.08 1.10
C LEU A 179 7.85 -5.36 -0.24
N ASP A 180 8.65 -4.33 -0.48
CA ASP A 180 8.69 -3.60 -1.74
C ASP A 180 8.99 -4.52 -2.93
N MET A 181 9.88 -5.48 -2.76
CA MET A 181 10.17 -6.47 -3.80
C MET A 181 9.04 -7.48 -3.95
N CYS A 182 8.41 -7.93 -2.85
CA CYS A 182 7.26 -8.82 -2.90
C CYS A 182 6.10 -8.19 -3.69
N ASP A 183 5.79 -6.93 -3.40
CA ASP A 183 4.76 -6.18 -4.13
C ASP A 183 5.08 -6.08 -5.63
N SER A 184 6.34 -5.78 -5.97
CA SER A 184 6.78 -5.58 -7.35
C SER A 184 6.84 -6.87 -8.17
N LEU A 185 7.07 -8.01 -7.51
CA LEU A 185 7.24 -9.32 -8.16
C LEU A 185 6.01 -10.23 -8.05
N GLY A 186 4.93 -9.78 -7.43
CA GLY A 186 3.74 -10.61 -7.24
C GLY A 186 3.97 -11.76 -6.24
N ILE A 187 4.62 -11.47 -5.13
CA ILE A 187 4.83 -12.43 -4.04
C ILE A 187 3.90 -12.09 -2.90
N VAL A 188 3.05 -13.03 -2.50
CA VAL A 188 2.22 -12.88 -1.30
C VAL A 188 3.11 -13.06 -0.08
N TYR A 189 3.06 -12.11 0.84
CA TYR A 189 3.81 -12.18 2.08
C TYR A 189 2.90 -12.58 3.24
N MET A 190 3.37 -13.53 4.06
CA MET A 190 2.70 -13.99 5.26
C MET A 190 3.60 -13.68 6.46
N ASP A 191 3.11 -12.80 7.34
CA ASP A 191 3.74 -12.49 8.63
C ASP A 191 3.19 -13.41 9.71
N GLU A 192 4.04 -13.76 10.69
CA GLU A 192 3.68 -14.62 11.82
C GLU A 192 3.61 -13.85 13.14
#